data_1df559cc7e911eeef086c124fec664e1
#
_entry.id   1df559cc7e911eeef086c124fec664e1
#
_cell.length_a   1.000
_cell.length_b   1.000
_cell.length_c   1.000
_cell.angle_alpha   90.00
_cell.angle_beta   90.00
_cell.angle_gamma   90.00
#
_symmetry.space_group_name_H-M   'P 1'
#
loop_
_entity.id
_entity.type
_entity.pdbx_description
1 polymer ?
#
loop_
_entity_poly.entity_id
_entity_poly.type
_entity_poly.pdbx_seq_one_letter_code
_entity_poly.pdbx_strand_id
1 'polypeptide(L)'
;MEQVSENVIVYYPGDPIGDEASGTVKIALVGSSSYDPSGVHDWERKFIEGVKYYADRSMNSKTGLVMFKNLNYSILCGKAANPMQNPQMDPNNPEFITKMSSNLDFCDAADGIIFNFLKKSQSPTPLMLFGHLVKTGKMICKCPQEYFSYPLVKLMCERYQVPLYPGKMVSVLLMLQGLFTLPAFQQVQQFNLPE
;
A
#
# COMPACT_ATOMS: atom_id res chain seq x y z
N MET A 1 11.63 -10.46 -4.52
CA MET A 1 11.32 -9.46 -5.58
C MET A 1 10.74 -10.20 -6.78
N GLU A 2 9.65 -9.72 -7.30
CA GLU A 2 8.95 -10.30 -8.45
C GLU A 2 8.64 -9.18 -9.47
N GLN A 3 9.08 -9.34 -10.73
CA GLN A 3 8.69 -8.44 -11.81
C GLN A 3 7.36 -8.93 -12.39
N VAL A 4 6.28 -8.20 -12.16
CA VAL A 4 4.93 -8.58 -12.59
C VAL A 4 4.53 -7.96 -13.94
N SER A 5 5.24 -6.90 -14.36
CA SER A 5 5.19 -6.31 -15.70
C SER A 5 6.47 -5.49 -15.96
N GLU A 6 6.63 -4.91 -17.16
CA GLU A 6 7.79 -4.06 -17.49
C GLU A 6 7.90 -2.85 -16.53
N ASN A 7 6.75 -2.35 -16.06
CA ASN A 7 6.66 -1.12 -15.25
C ASN A 7 6.32 -1.37 -13.77
N VAL A 8 6.18 -2.62 -13.34
CA VAL A 8 5.76 -2.93 -11.94
C VAL A 8 6.63 -4.03 -11.34
N ILE A 9 7.33 -3.67 -10.28
CA ILE A 9 8.13 -4.58 -9.45
C ILE A 9 7.46 -4.71 -8.08
N VAL A 10 7.42 -5.91 -7.53
CA VAL A 10 6.87 -6.19 -6.20
C VAL A 10 7.98 -6.70 -5.29
N TYR A 11 8.11 -6.08 -4.13
CA TYR A 11 9.00 -6.49 -3.06
C TYR A 11 8.19 -7.12 -1.93
N TYR A 12 8.69 -8.21 -1.40
CA TYR A 12 8.11 -8.92 -0.25
C TYR A 12 9.03 -8.82 0.97
N PRO A 13 8.53 -9.10 2.19
CA PRO A 13 9.36 -9.09 3.39
C PRO A 13 10.62 -9.96 3.24
N GLY A 14 11.78 -9.36 3.51
CA GLY A 14 13.09 -9.97 3.31
C GLY A 14 13.75 -9.68 1.97
N ASP A 15 13.02 -9.16 0.99
CA ASP A 15 13.64 -8.68 -0.25
C ASP A 15 14.43 -7.38 0.04
N PRO A 16 15.66 -7.25 -0.46
CA PRO A 16 16.37 -5.97 -0.41
C PRO A 16 15.68 -4.96 -1.33
N ILE A 17 15.40 -3.78 -0.80
CA ILE A 17 14.91 -2.66 -1.63
C ILE A 17 16.10 -2.18 -2.47
N GLY A 18 16.00 -2.35 -3.79
CA GLY A 18 17.06 -1.96 -4.72
C GLY A 18 17.14 -0.45 -4.95
N ASP A 19 18.28 -0.03 -5.51
CA ASP A 19 18.41 1.30 -6.14
C ASP A 19 17.66 1.26 -7.47
N GLU A 20 16.45 1.81 -7.46
CA GLU A 20 15.59 1.80 -8.63
C GLU A 20 15.89 3.00 -9.54
N ALA A 21 15.46 2.89 -10.79
CA ALA A 21 15.59 3.99 -11.75
C ALA A 21 14.94 5.28 -11.19
N SER A 22 15.59 6.40 -11.43
CA SER A 22 15.02 7.71 -11.08
C SER A 22 13.61 7.84 -11.65
N GLY A 23 12.69 8.30 -10.82
CA GLY A 23 11.27 8.45 -11.21
C GLY A 23 10.38 7.23 -10.92
N THR A 24 10.91 6.18 -10.29
CA THR A 24 10.09 5.07 -9.83
C THR A 24 9.26 5.46 -8.60
N VAL A 25 7.96 5.20 -8.66
CA VAL A 25 7.02 5.49 -7.57
C VAL A 25 6.93 4.28 -6.62
N LYS A 26 7.29 4.49 -5.36
CA LYS A 26 7.28 3.46 -4.31
C LYS A 26 5.99 3.52 -3.50
N ILE A 27 5.19 2.46 -3.52
CA ILE A 27 3.93 2.38 -2.77
C ILE A 27 3.99 1.23 -1.77
N ALA A 28 3.88 1.53 -0.49
CA ALA A 28 3.76 0.51 0.55
C ALA A 28 2.30 0.08 0.76
N LEU A 29 2.09 -1.24 0.78
CA LEU A 29 0.80 -1.86 1.10
C LEU A 29 0.86 -2.45 2.50
N VAL A 30 0.13 -1.86 3.42
CA VAL A 30 0.14 -2.24 4.84
C VAL A 30 -1.28 -2.31 5.43
N GLY A 31 -1.41 -3.00 6.55
CA GLY A 31 -2.67 -3.06 7.28
C GLY A 31 -3.07 -4.48 7.67
N SER A 32 -4.37 -4.74 7.69
CA SER A 32 -4.90 -6.07 8.00
C SER A 32 -4.65 -7.01 6.83
N SER A 33 -3.97 -8.10 7.07
CA SER A 33 -3.89 -9.22 6.13
C SER A 33 -4.97 -10.26 6.46
N SER A 34 -5.67 -10.74 5.45
CA SER A 34 -6.53 -11.91 5.58
C SER A 34 -5.76 -13.15 5.16
N TYR A 35 -5.74 -14.18 6.02
CA TYR A 35 -5.41 -15.50 5.56
C TYR A 35 -6.63 -16.03 4.79
N ASP A 36 -6.52 -16.03 3.47
CA ASP A 36 -7.51 -16.65 2.60
C ASP A 36 -6.81 -17.60 1.63
N PRO A 37 -6.89 -18.92 1.87
CA PRO A 37 -6.26 -19.91 1.01
C PRO A 37 -6.75 -19.85 -0.45
N SER A 38 -7.96 -19.33 -0.70
CA SER A 38 -8.50 -19.17 -2.05
C SER A 38 -7.92 -17.96 -2.79
N GLY A 39 -7.26 -17.04 -2.08
CA GLY A 39 -6.77 -15.76 -2.62
C GLY A 39 -7.87 -14.76 -3.02
N VAL A 40 -9.16 -15.13 -2.85
CA VAL A 40 -10.29 -14.29 -3.30
C VAL A 40 -10.37 -12.98 -2.52
N HIS A 41 -9.98 -13.00 -1.25
CA HIS A 41 -10.01 -11.84 -0.37
C HIS A 41 -8.64 -11.16 -0.20
N ASP A 42 -7.65 -11.56 -0.99
CA ASP A 42 -6.32 -10.95 -1.00
C ASP A 42 -6.39 -9.56 -1.64
N TRP A 43 -6.48 -8.56 -0.80
CA TRP A 43 -6.59 -7.17 -1.25
C TRP A 43 -5.26 -6.64 -1.81
N GLU A 44 -4.15 -7.09 -1.28
CA GLU A 44 -2.81 -6.73 -1.74
C GLU A 44 -2.60 -7.19 -3.17
N ARG A 45 -2.90 -8.45 -3.45
CA ARG A 45 -2.84 -9.01 -4.80
C ARG A 45 -3.74 -8.25 -5.77
N LYS A 46 -5.00 -7.98 -5.39
CA LYS A 46 -5.93 -7.20 -6.22
C LYS A 46 -5.42 -5.79 -6.50
N PHE A 47 -4.76 -5.18 -5.51
CA PHE A 47 -4.15 -3.88 -5.72
C PHE A 47 -3.00 -3.95 -6.72
N ILE A 48 -2.09 -4.92 -6.58
CA ILE A 48 -0.97 -5.15 -7.49
C ILE A 48 -1.46 -5.39 -8.93
N GLU A 49 -2.44 -6.28 -9.11
CA GLU A 49 -3.07 -6.56 -10.40
C GLU A 49 -3.70 -5.30 -11.01
N GLY A 50 -4.32 -4.47 -10.18
CA GLY A 50 -4.89 -3.19 -10.61
C GLY A 50 -3.84 -2.17 -11.03
N VAL A 51 -2.75 -2.02 -10.27
CA VAL A 51 -1.63 -1.14 -10.64
C VAL A 51 -1.04 -1.58 -11.98
N LYS A 52 -0.75 -2.86 -12.15
CA LYS A 52 -0.29 -3.44 -13.42
C LYS A 52 -1.24 -3.08 -14.57
N TYR A 53 -2.54 -3.29 -14.37
CA TYR A 53 -3.54 -2.98 -15.39
C TYR A 53 -3.50 -1.51 -15.83
N TYR A 54 -3.30 -0.58 -14.91
CA TYR A 54 -3.23 0.85 -15.22
C TYR A 54 -1.86 1.28 -15.76
N ALA A 55 -0.77 0.66 -15.32
CA ALA A 55 0.58 0.93 -15.81
C ALA A 55 0.80 0.49 -17.26
N ASP A 56 0.28 -0.70 -17.62
CA ASP A 56 0.49 -1.31 -18.93
C ASP A 56 -0.43 -0.74 -20.04
N ARG A 57 -1.52 -0.09 -19.66
CA ARG A 57 -2.46 0.45 -20.64
C ARG A 57 -2.17 1.89 -21.02
N SER A 58 -1.93 2.12 -22.29
CA SER A 58 -2.03 3.45 -22.89
C SER A 58 -3.50 3.89 -22.88
N MET A 59 -4.00 4.38 -21.74
CA MET A 59 -5.39 4.77 -21.61
C MET A 59 -5.67 6.07 -22.34
N ASN A 60 -6.79 6.11 -23.07
CA ASN A 60 -7.30 7.26 -23.79
C ASN A 60 -7.38 8.49 -22.87
N SER A 61 -6.87 9.62 -23.34
CA SER A 61 -6.81 10.93 -22.65
C SER A 61 -8.18 11.46 -22.15
N LYS A 62 -9.30 10.84 -22.57
CA LYS A 62 -10.66 11.25 -22.21
C LYS A 62 -11.07 10.93 -20.76
N THR A 63 -10.31 10.10 -20.04
CA THR A 63 -10.70 9.63 -18.69
C THR A 63 -9.93 10.28 -17.54
N GLY A 64 -9.05 11.26 -17.78
CA GLY A 64 -8.24 11.90 -16.74
C GLY A 64 -7.16 10.98 -16.11
N LEU A 65 -6.93 9.79 -16.68
CA LEU A 65 -6.01 8.77 -16.21
C LEU A 65 -4.58 8.92 -16.75
N VAL A 66 -4.28 10.05 -17.40
CA VAL A 66 -2.95 10.37 -17.93
C VAL A 66 -1.88 10.38 -16.84
N MET A 67 -2.28 10.58 -15.58
CA MET A 67 -1.37 10.68 -14.42
C MET A 67 -0.60 9.39 -14.11
N PHE A 68 -1.08 8.24 -14.57
CA PHE A 68 -0.47 6.93 -14.24
C PHE A 68 0.35 6.34 -15.38
N LYS A 69 0.38 7.01 -16.52
CA LYS A 69 1.05 6.55 -17.72
C LYS A 69 2.56 6.81 -17.63
N ASN A 70 3.34 5.84 -18.08
CA ASN A 70 4.81 5.91 -18.15
C ASN A 70 5.52 6.05 -16.79
N LEU A 71 4.86 5.72 -15.69
CA LEU A 71 5.51 5.61 -14.38
C LEU A 71 5.94 4.17 -14.13
N ASN A 72 7.13 4.02 -13.57
CA ASN A 72 7.56 2.76 -12.98
C ASN A 72 7.05 2.71 -11.53
N TYR A 73 6.59 1.53 -11.12
CA TYR A 73 6.07 1.32 -9.77
C TYR A 73 6.85 0.26 -9.04
N SER A 74 7.15 0.54 -7.78
CA SER A 74 7.65 -0.43 -6.83
C SER A 74 6.63 -0.61 -5.72
N ILE A 75 6.02 -1.79 -5.70
CA ILE A 75 5.04 -2.14 -4.68
C ILE A 75 5.74 -2.87 -3.55
N LEU A 76 5.77 -2.23 -2.39
CA LEU A 76 6.36 -2.75 -1.15
C LEU A 76 5.24 -3.47 -0.37
N CYS A 77 5.10 -4.78 -0.60
CA CYS A 77 4.01 -5.58 -0.06
C CYS A 77 4.36 -6.14 1.32
N GLY A 78 3.69 -5.67 2.37
CA GLY A 78 3.91 -6.13 3.74
C GLY A 78 3.44 -7.56 4.04
N LYS A 79 2.84 -8.25 3.06
CA LYS A 79 2.42 -9.65 3.16
C LYS A 79 3.46 -10.55 2.52
N ALA A 80 3.80 -11.67 3.17
CA ALA A 80 4.69 -12.66 2.56
C ALA A 80 4.13 -13.18 1.23
N ALA A 81 5.01 -13.45 0.26
CA ALA A 81 4.64 -14.00 -1.04
C ALA A 81 3.89 -15.34 -0.92
N ASN A 82 4.23 -16.14 0.10
CA ASN A 82 3.52 -17.37 0.44
C ASN A 82 2.63 -17.16 1.67
N PRO A 83 1.29 -17.10 1.52
CA PRO A 83 0.37 -16.85 2.63
C PRO A 83 0.31 -17.98 3.67
N MET A 84 0.84 -19.17 3.37
CA MET A 84 0.92 -20.29 4.31
C MET A 84 1.94 -20.05 5.43
N GLN A 85 2.83 -19.08 5.26
CA GLN A 85 3.88 -18.75 6.21
C GLN A 85 3.54 -17.45 6.95
N ASN A 86 2.49 -17.47 7.76
CA ASN A 86 2.31 -16.38 8.72
C ASN A 86 3.14 -16.74 9.97
N PRO A 87 4.32 -16.12 10.17
CA PRO A 87 5.18 -16.50 11.28
C PRO A 87 4.44 -16.29 12.59
N GLN A 88 4.64 -17.22 13.52
CA GLN A 88 4.09 -17.10 14.86
C GLN A 88 4.57 -15.80 15.49
N MET A 89 3.68 -15.07 16.15
CA MET A 89 4.00 -13.81 16.84
C MET A 89 4.87 -14.10 18.07
N ASP A 90 6.15 -14.31 17.82
CA ASP A 90 7.18 -14.53 18.83
C ASP A 90 8.35 -13.57 18.56
N PRO A 91 8.74 -12.72 19.54
CA PRO A 91 9.84 -11.78 19.38
C PRO A 91 11.20 -12.46 19.15
N ASN A 92 11.31 -13.76 19.41
CA ASN A 92 12.51 -14.54 19.14
C ASN A 92 12.44 -15.30 17.80
N ASN A 93 11.32 -15.24 17.08
CA ASN A 93 11.19 -15.87 15.77
C ASN A 93 11.83 -14.98 14.69
N PRO A 94 12.92 -15.42 14.01
CA PRO A 94 13.58 -14.61 12.99
C PRO A 94 12.68 -14.22 11.82
N GLU A 95 11.75 -15.09 11.42
CA GLU A 95 10.79 -14.80 10.33
C GLU A 95 9.81 -13.70 10.74
N PHE A 96 9.34 -13.71 11.99
CA PHE A 96 8.49 -12.67 12.53
C PHE A 96 9.22 -11.33 12.59
N ILE A 97 10.47 -11.32 13.09
CA ILE A 97 11.31 -10.11 13.17
C ILE A 97 11.53 -9.55 11.76
N THR A 98 11.95 -10.40 10.81
CA THR A 98 12.18 -9.99 9.41
C THR A 98 10.92 -9.36 8.80
N LYS A 99 9.77 -10.01 8.97
CA LYS A 99 8.50 -9.50 8.44
C LYS A 99 8.14 -8.13 9.05
N MET A 100 8.27 -7.98 10.35
CA MET A 100 7.90 -6.73 11.03
C MET A 100 8.88 -5.60 10.71
N SER A 101 10.18 -5.88 10.68
CA SER A 101 11.20 -4.90 10.27
C SER A 101 10.99 -4.47 8.82
N SER A 102 10.83 -5.43 7.89
CA SER A 102 10.58 -5.10 6.48
C SER A 102 9.33 -4.24 6.28
N ASN A 103 8.26 -4.46 7.07
CA ASN A 103 7.07 -3.60 6.99
C ASN A 103 7.37 -2.14 7.36
N LEU A 104 8.21 -1.91 8.36
CA LEU A 104 8.63 -0.57 8.76
C LEU A 104 9.55 0.03 7.70
N ASP A 105 10.57 -0.72 7.25
CA ASP A 105 11.51 -0.29 6.21
C ASP A 105 10.77 0.06 4.92
N PHE A 106 9.76 -0.74 4.53
CA PHE A 106 8.92 -0.47 3.37
C PHE A 106 8.12 0.83 3.53
N CYS A 107 7.56 1.08 4.72
CA CYS A 107 6.84 2.32 5.00
C CYS A 107 7.76 3.54 4.96
N ASP A 108 8.98 3.40 5.45
CA ASP A 108 9.96 4.49 5.45
C ASP A 108 10.43 4.81 4.03
N ALA A 109 10.71 3.78 3.22
CA ALA A 109 11.17 3.91 1.84
C ALA A 109 10.07 4.36 0.85
N ALA A 110 8.80 4.19 1.19
CA ALA A 110 7.69 4.48 0.28
C ALA A 110 7.45 5.98 0.11
N ASP A 111 7.09 6.38 -1.12
CA ASP A 111 6.57 7.71 -1.44
C ASP A 111 5.12 7.85 -0.98
N GLY A 112 4.36 6.75 -1.02
CA GLY A 112 2.97 6.70 -0.58
C GLY A 112 2.62 5.39 0.10
N ILE A 113 1.67 5.45 1.05
CA ILE A 113 1.23 4.31 1.85
C ILE A 113 -0.26 4.09 1.65
N ILE A 114 -0.64 2.87 1.30
CA ILE A 114 -2.04 2.43 1.31
C ILE A 114 -2.25 1.57 2.53
N PHE A 115 -3.01 2.10 3.48
CA PHE A 115 -3.37 1.40 4.69
C PHE A 115 -4.78 0.82 4.59
N ASN A 116 -4.92 -0.50 4.73
CA ASN A 116 -6.21 -1.17 4.60
C ASN A 116 -6.59 -1.95 5.86
N PHE A 117 -7.73 -1.61 6.44
CA PHE A 117 -8.37 -2.41 7.48
C PHE A 117 -9.40 -3.36 6.89
N LEU A 118 -9.45 -4.59 7.39
CA LEU A 118 -10.44 -5.59 6.99
C LEU A 118 -11.54 -5.68 8.04
N LYS A 119 -12.80 -5.76 7.61
CA LYS A 119 -13.99 -5.80 8.46
C LYS A 119 -13.90 -6.79 9.63
N LYS A 120 -13.37 -8.00 9.35
CA LYS A 120 -13.31 -9.08 10.34
C LYS A 120 -11.99 -9.14 11.11
N SER A 121 -11.03 -8.29 10.80
CA SER A 121 -9.74 -8.29 11.50
C SER A 121 -9.89 -7.69 12.89
N GLN A 122 -9.42 -8.42 13.90
CA GLN A 122 -9.35 -7.99 15.29
C GLN A 122 -7.89 -7.86 15.79
N SER A 123 -6.93 -8.01 14.88
CA SER A 123 -5.53 -7.91 15.25
C SER A 123 -5.17 -6.50 15.72
N PRO A 124 -4.46 -6.33 16.82
CA PRO A 124 -3.99 -5.04 17.30
C PRO A 124 -2.84 -4.49 16.46
N THR A 125 -2.07 -5.35 15.80
CA THR A 125 -0.88 -4.96 15.02
C THR A 125 -1.16 -3.88 13.97
N PRO A 126 -2.22 -3.99 13.13
CA PRO A 126 -2.57 -2.91 12.20
C PRO A 126 -2.87 -1.58 12.90
N LEU A 127 -3.52 -1.59 14.07
CA LEU A 127 -3.80 -0.34 14.79
C LEU A 127 -2.53 0.32 15.33
N MET A 128 -1.57 -0.47 15.83
CA MET A 128 -0.27 0.04 16.28
C MET A 128 0.50 0.66 15.13
N LEU A 129 0.57 -0.04 13.99
CA LEU A 129 1.26 0.44 12.80
C LEU A 129 0.56 1.68 12.20
N PHE A 130 -0.77 1.69 12.16
CA PHE A 130 -1.54 2.86 11.75
C PHE A 130 -1.24 4.08 12.62
N GLY A 131 -1.21 3.90 13.95
CA GLY A 131 -0.88 4.99 14.89
C GLY A 131 0.52 5.56 14.68
N HIS A 132 1.49 4.72 14.28
CA HIS A 132 2.84 5.14 13.92
C HIS A 132 2.85 5.95 12.62
N LEU A 133 2.12 5.51 11.59
CA LEU A 133 2.19 6.04 10.23
C LEU A 133 1.24 7.21 9.96
N VAL A 134 0.17 7.39 10.74
CA VAL A 134 -0.89 8.37 10.47
C VAL A 134 -0.40 9.82 10.37
N LYS A 135 0.75 10.12 10.96
CA LYS A 135 1.38 11.46 10.96
C LYS A 135 2.31 11.73 9.79
N THR A 136 2.59 10.74 8.96
CA THR A 136 3.63 10.85 7.92
C THR A 136 3.24 11.76 6.76
N GLY A 137 1.95 12.07 6.59
CA GLY A 137 1.44 12.87 5.47
C GLY A 137 1.45 12.16 4.11
N LYS A 138 1.93 10.91 4.05
CA LYS A 138 2.05 10.12 2.80
C LYS A 138 1.10 8.91 2.75
N MET A 139 0.06 8.90 3.58
CA MET A 139 -0.84 7.76 3.72
C MET A 139 -2.27 8.07 3.29
N ILE A 140 -2.91 7.11 2.64
CA ILE A 140 -4.37 7.02 2.54
C ILE A 140 -4.85 5.80 3.32
N CYS A 141 -6.06 5.86 3.85
CA CYS A 141 -6.63 4.81 4.68
C CYS A 141 -7.93 4.28 4.09
N LYS A 142 -8.03 2.97 3.93
CA LYS A 142 -9.28 2.27 3.68
C LYS A 142 -9.70 1.55 4.96
N CYS A 143 -10.86 1.92 5.50
CA CYS A 143 -11.39 1.31 6.72
C CYS A 143 -12.92 1.15 6.60
N PRO A 144 -13.45 -0.09 6.52
CA PRO A 144 -14.90 -0.29 6.48
C PRO A 144 -15.56 0.17 7.79
N GLN A 145 -16.76 0.73 7.69
CA GLN A 145 -17.50 1.22 8.87
C GLN A 145 -17.79 0.11 9.90
N GLU A 146 -17.82 -1.13 9.44
CA GLU A 146 -18.04 -2.31 10.29
C GLU A 146 -16.77 -2.82 10.98
N TYR A 147 -15.61 -2.19 10.75
CA TYR A 147 -14.39 -2.50 11.50
C TYR A 147 -14.55 -2.09 12.96
N PHE A 148 -14.17 -2.96 13.90
CA PHE A 148 -14.46 -2.77 15.33
C PHE A 148 -13.91 -1.46 15.91
N SER A 149 -12.79 -0.96 15.40
CA SER A 149 -12.18 0.31 15.83
C SER A 149 -12.39 1.45 14.82
N TYR A 150 -13.37 1.35 13.91
CA TYR A 150 -13.63 2.38 12.91
C TYR A 150 -13.75 3.80 13.47
N PRO A 151 -14.46 4.04 14.63
CA PRO A 151 -14.54 5.39 15.18
C PRO A 151 -13.18 5.99 15.54
N LEU A 152 -12.27 5.18 16.07
CA LEU A 152 -10.91 5.62 16.40
C LEU A 152 -10.12 5.93 15.14
N VAL A 153 -10.16 5.03 14.14
CA VAL A 153 -9.48 5.24 12.85
C VAL A 153 -9.99 6.52 12.18
N LYS A 154 -11.31 6.72 12.16
CA LYS A 154 -11.94 7.93 11.60
C LYS A 154 -11.44 9.21 12.30
N LEU A 155 -11.46 9.24 13.62
CA LEU A 155 -10.99 10.38 14.42
C LEU A 155 -9.52 10.71 14.11
N MET A 156 -8.66 9.70 14.00
CA MET A 156 -7.25 9.87 13.69
C MET A 156 -7.05 10.38 12.25
N CYS A 157 -7.79 9.83 11.29
CA CYS A 157 -7.75 10.33 9.90
C CYS A 157 -8.18 11.80 9.81
N GLU A 158 -9.26 12.19 10.48
CA GLU A 158 -9.72 13.57 10.53
C GLU A 158 -8.67 14.50 11.16
N ARG A 159 -8.09 14.10 12.28
CA ARG A 159 -7.08 14.89 13.00
C ARG A 159 -5.81 15.13 12.18
N TYR A 160 -5.36 14.12 11.43
CA TYR A 160 -4.10 14.18 10.66
C TYR A 160 -4.33 14.37 9.15
N GLN A 161 -5.57 14.69 8.75
CA GLN A 161 -5.95 14.97 7.35
C GLN A 161 -5.62 13.81 6.39
N VAL A 162 -5.74 12.58 6.88
CA VAL A 162 -5.55 11.37 6.08
C VAL A 162 -6.83 11.07 5.31
N PRO A 163 -6.79 10.95 3.96
CA PRO A 163 -7.95 10.54 3.19
C PRO A 163 -8.48 9.17 3.66
N LEU A 164 -9.74 9.13 4.08
CA LEU A 164 -10.40 7.93 4.58
C LEU A 164 -11.47 7.44 3.60
N TYR A 165 -11.37 6.18 3.22
CA TYR A 165 -12.32 5.49 2.34
C TYR A 165 -13.12 4.44 3.12
N PRO A 166 -14.35 4.75 3.55
CA PRO A 166 -15.14 3.86 4.43
C PRO A 166 -15.88 2.74 3.67
N GLY A 167 -15.85 2.76 2.34
CA GLY A 167 -16.57 1.80 1.50
C GLY A 167 -15.98 0.39 1.56
N LYS A 168 -16.85 -0.62 1.36
CA LYS A 168 -16.43 -2.04 1.26
C LYS A 168 -15.61 -2.30 0.01
N MET A 169 -15.96 -1.65 -1.10
CA MET A 169 -15.30 -1.77 -2.39
C MET A 169 -14.78 -0.40 -2.83
N VAL A 170 -13.50 -0.17 -2.58
CA VAL A 170 -12.79 0.99 -3.11
C VAL A 170 -11.94 0.49 -4.26
N SER A 171 -12.08 1.09 -5.44
CA SER A 171 -11.29 0.68 -6.60
C SER A 171 -9.82 1.07 -6.42
N VAL A 172 -8.94 0.29 -7.01
CA VAL A 172 -7.49 0.59 -7.04
C VAL A 172 -7.25 1.97 -7.63
N LEU A 173 -7.98 2.32 -8.67
CA LEU A 173 -7.92 3.64 -9.30
C LEU A 173 -8.19 4.78 -8.30
N LEU A 174 -9.26 4.66 -7.50
CA LEU A 174 -9.60 5.69 -6.51
C LEU A 174 -8.52 5.82 -5.44
N MET A 175 -7.93 4.69 -5.03
CA MET A 175 -6.82 4.70 -4.07
C MET A 175 -5.56 5.36 -4.67
N LEU A 176 -5.21 5.05 -5.91
CA LEU A 176 -4.11 5.70 -6.61
C LEU A 176 -4.36 7.20 -6.77
N GLN A 177 -5.55 7.60 -7.22
CA GLN A 177 -5.92 9.02 -7.32
C GLN A 177 -5.77 9.73 -5.96
N GLY A 178 -6.21 9.10 -4.88
CA GLY A 178 -6.05 9.63 -3.53
C GLY A 178 -4.59 9.81 -3.14
N LEU A 179 -3.72 8.85 -3.44
CA LEU A 179 -2.28 8.98 -3.19
C LEU A 179 -1.67 10.15 -3.95
N PHE A 180 -1.97 10.26 -5.24
CA PHE A 180 -1.40 11.30 -6.11
C PHE A 180 -1.87 12.73 -5.75
N THR A 181 -2.92 12.87 -4.95
CA THR A 181 -3.36 14.17 -4.43
C THR A 181 -2.67 14.57 -3.13
N LEU A 182 -1.92 13.66 -2.48
CA LEU A 182 -1.19 13.99 -1.26
C LEU A 182 -0.06 14.99 -1.53
N PRO A 183 0.15 15.99 -0.67
CA PRO A 183 1.23 16.96 -0.82
C PRO A 183 2.62 16.31 -0.96
N ALA A 184 2.88 15.27 -0.18
CA ALA A 184 4.14 14.51 -0.26
C ALA A 184 4.37 13.88 -1.64
N PHE A 185 3.29 13.42 -2.29
CA PHE A 185 3.36 12.80 -3.60
C PHE A 185 3.52 13.81 -4.74
N GLN A 186 2.94 15.01 -4.60
CA GLN A 186 3.06 16.07 -5.60
C GLN A 186 4.50 16.58 -5.74
N GLN A 187 5.28 16.53 -4.65
CA GLN A 187 6.70 16.89 -4.70
C GLN A 187 7.51 15.91 -5.55
N VAL A 188 7.22 14.62 -5.49
CA VAL A 188 7.89 13.59 -6.31
C VAL A 188 7.62 13.80 -7.80
N GLN A 189 6.41 14.22 -8.17
CA GLN A 189 6.05 14.45 -9.57
C GLN A 189 6.76 15.66 -10.21
N GLN A 190 7.06 16.70 -9.43
CA GLN A 190 7.75 17.90 -9.96
C GLN A 190 9.18 17.60 -10.43
N PHE A 191 9.83 16.56 -9.90
CA PHE A 191 11.17 16.14 -10.31
C PHE A 191 11.18 15.22 -11.54
N ASN A 192 10.03 14.71 -11.96
CA ASN A 192 9.91 13.67 -12.98
C ASN A 192 9.20 14.11 -14.27
N LEU A 193 8.85 15.40 -14.40
CA LEU A 193 8.33 15.92 -15.65
C LEU A 193 9.52 16.22 -16.58
N PRO A 194 9.61 15.59 -17.78
CA PRO A 194 10.57 16.03 -18.79
C PRO A 194 10.25 17.46 -19.20
N GLU A 195 11.28 18.29 -19.32
CA GLU A 195 11.22 19.63 -19.90
C GLU A 195 10.72 19.61 -21.34
#